data_fe7fae8bedb4acdb6851b66ba86cca17
#
_entry.id   fe7fae8bedb4acdb6851b66ba86cca17
#
_cell.length_a   1.000
_cell.length_b   1.000
_cell.length_c   1.000
_cell.angle_alpha   90.00
_cell.angle_beta   90.00
_cell.angle_gamma   90.00
#
_symmetry.space_group_name_H-M   'P 1'
#
loop_
_entity.id
_entity.type
_entity.pdbx_description
1 polymer ?
#
loop_
_entity_poly.entity_id
_entity_poly.type
_entity_poly.pdbx_seq_one_letter_code
_entity_poly.pdbx_strand_id
1 'polypeptide(L)'
;MNNEIHIKHIIDKLKSLLEIKYVYKSKDEGGKYLKHLLIIILQGNCSSLTKELSAMVAKIFQEETEFLYRIFSFEYAHHQLKEENLFFVHGSSWEKQIFYNLNSELDSFHEYYATGKTLDQIQSIYEKERCKIAAFMDGVKFFVEKSNLPQAAFMLHQYIELWFRYAALILMGKERKSHSIKELQTYLKIFSAELGNLFNTEIEEEKHLLKLLDDAYITTRYENNYHINNEQ
;
A
#
# COMPACT_ATOMS: atom_id res chain seq x y z
N MET A 1 13.61 -24.39 7.74
CA MET A 1 12.65 -25.49 8.05
C MET A 1 11.40 -25.05 8.81
N ASN A 2 11.48 -24.16 9.82
CA ASN A 2 10.28 -23.69 10.55
C ASN A 2 9.32 -22.80 9.70
N ASN A 3 9.84 -21.99 8.79
CA ASN A 3 9.04 -20.99 8.07
C ASN A 3 8.09 -21.60 7.01
N GLU A 4 8.46 -22.71 6.37
CA GLU A 4 7.60 -23.39 5.36
C GLU A 4 6.44 -24.14 6.03
N ILE A 5 6.68 -24.77 7.17
CA ILE A 5 5.64 -25.49 7.94
C ILE A 5 4.61 -24.46 8.46
N HIS A 6 5.09 -23.29 8.92
CA HIS A 6 4.25 -22.22 9.42
C HIS A 6 3.34 -21.66 8.31
N ILE A 7 3.91 -21.34 7.13
CA ILE A 7 3.13 -20.86 5.99
C ILE A 7 2.08 -21.88 5.55
N LYS A 8 2.43 -23.16 5.52
CA LYS A 8 1.49 -24.23 5.19
C LYS A 8 0.29 -24.25 6.16
N HIS A 9 0.53 -24.07 7.45
CA HIS A 9 -0.53 -23.99 8.45
C HIS A 9 -1.46 -22.77 8.23
N ILE A 10 -0.90 -21.61 7.89
CA ILE A 10 -1.70 -20.42 7.53
C ILE A 10 -2.58 -20.71 6.30
N ILE A 11 -2.00 -21.32 5.26
CA ILE A 11 -2.74 -21.69 4.04
C ILE A 11 -3.86 -22.67 4.36
N ASP A 12 -3.63 -23.66 5.19
CA ASP A 12 -4.64 -24.64 5.59
C ASP A 12 -5.78 -23.98 6.38
N LYS A 13 -5.49 -23.06 7.31
CA LYS A 13 -6.51 -22.24 7.99
C LYS A 13 -7.33 -21.41 6.98
N LEU A 14 -6.66 -20.77 6.03
CA LEU A 14 -7.33 -19.97 5.01
C LEU A 14 -8.22 -20.81 4.09
N LYS A 15 -7.78 -22.01 3.70
CA LYS A 15 -8.55 -22.96 2.87
C LYS A 15 -9.82 -23.46 3.54
N SER A 16 -9.85 -23.49 4.88
CA SER A 16 -11.07 -23.84 5.61
C SER A 16 -12.17 -22.76 5.52
N LEU A 17 -11.78 -21.53 5.14
CA LEU A 17 -12.68 -20.37 5.04
C LEU A 17 -12.93 -19.92 3.60
N LEU A 18 -11.98 -20.15 2.70
CA LEU A 18 -11.92 -19.55 1.37
C LEU A 18 -11.58 -20.59 0.30
N GLU A 19 -12.23 -20.47 -0.83
CA GLU A 19 -11.83 -21.20 -2.04
C GLU A 19 -10.65 -20.51 -2.72
N ILE A 20 -9.44 -20.95 -2.40
CA ILE A 20 -8.20 -20.34 -2.88
C ILE A 20 -7.74 -21.04 -4.16
N LYS A 21 -7.39 -20.25 -5.18
CA LYS A 21 -6.78 -20.73 -6.43
C LYS A 21 -5.25 -20.63 -6.36
N TYR A 22 -4.71 -19.47 -5.96
CA TYR A 22 -3.27 -19.24 -5.83
C TYR A 22 -2.93 -18.51 -4.53
N VAL A 23 -1.73 -18.78 -3.99
CA VAL A 23 -1.09 -17.94 -2.98
C VAL A 23 0.33 -17.66 -3.42
N TYR A 24 0.68 -16.37 -3.44
CA TYR A 24 2.05 -15.89 -3.69
C TYR A 24 2.61 -15.27 -2.44
N LYS A 25 3.91 -15.40 -2.26
CA LYS A 25 4.65 -14.78 -1.16
C LYS A 25 5.70 -13.84 -1.72
N SER A 26 5.55 -12.56 -1.44
CA SER A 26 6.56 -11.53 -1.72
C SER A 26 7.28 -11.17 -0.44
N LYS A 27 8.58 -10.89 -0.53
CA LYS A 27 9.38 -10.41 0.58
C LYS A 27 9.49 -8.89 0.46
N ASP A 28 9.30 -8.17 1.56
CA ASP A 28 9.64 -6.75 1.63
C ASP A 28 11.17 -6.66 1.79
N GLU A 29 11.86 -6.28 0.71
CA GLU A 29 13.33 -6.37 0.62
C GLU A 29 14.05 -5.14 1.16
N GLY A 30 13.34 -4.09 1.57
CA GLY A 30 13.96 -2.78 1.80
C GLY A 30 13.81 -2.16 3.17
N GLY A 31 13.05 -2.73 4.09
CA GLY A 31 12.60 -2.01 5.27
C GLY A 31 13.15 -2.48 6.61
N LYS A 32 13.07 -1.58 7.57
CA LYS A 32 13.29 -1.84 9.01
C LYS A 32 12.36 -2.94 9.54
N TYR A 33 11.23 -3.16 8.89
CA TYR A 33 10.20 -4.14 9.24
C TYR A 33 10.12 -5.21 8.15
N LEU A 34 10.93 -6.26 8.28
CA LEU A 34 10.88 -7.42 7.37
C LEU A 34 9.54 -8.14 7.52
N LYS A 35 8.56 -7.77 6.69
CA LYS A 35 7.29 -8.47 6.57
C LYS A 35 7.17 -9.16 5.22
N HIS A 36 6.46 -10.28 5.21
CA HIS A 36 6.11 -10.99 3.99
C HIS A 36 4.71 -10.62 3.55
N LEU A 37 4.54 -10.21 2.30
CA LEU A 37 3.21 -9.99 1.73
C LEU A 37 2.69 -11.28 1.11
N LEU A 38 1.55 -11.76 1.57
CA LEU A 38 0.80 -12.85 0.96
C LEU A 38 -0.26 -12.28 0.01
N ILE A 39 -0.18 -12.64 -1.27
CA ILE A 39 -1.18 -12.31 -2.28
C ILE A 39 -2.01 -13.56 -2.49
N ILE A 40 -3.27 -13.52 -2.09
CA ILE A 40 -4.22 -14.62 -2.10
C ILE A 40 -5.22 -14.38 -3.22
N ILE A 41 -5.28 -15.28 -4.20
CA ILE A 41 -6.21 -15.23 -5.31
C ILE A 41 -7.29 -16.28 -5.09
N LEU A 42 -8.55 -15.84 -5.02
CA LEU A 42 -9.69 -16.72 -4.83
C LEU A 42 -10.07 -17.40 -6.12
N GLN A 43 -10.66 -18.60 -6.02
CA GLN A 43 -11.31 -19.28 -7.12
C GLN A 43 -12.71 -18.67 -7.33
N GLY A 44 -13.04 -18.28 -8.57
CA GLY A 44 -14.36 -17.75 -8.92
C GLY A 44 -14.54 -16.23 -8.67
N ASN A 45 -15.79 -15.81 -8.93
CA ASN A 45 -16.18 -14.40 -9.04
C ASN A 45 -16.60 -13.75 -7.72
N CYS A 46 -16.04 -14.16 -6.59
CA CYS A 46 -16.30 -13.48 -5.32
C CYS A 46 -15.80 -12.03 -5.40
N SER A 47 -16.67 -11.12 -5.80
CA SER A 47 -16.35 -9.70 -5.97
C SER A 47 -15.94 -9.00 -4.66
N SER A 48 -16.31 -9.55 -3.52
CA SER A 48 -15.87 -9.09 -2.20
C SER A 48 -16.08 -10.19 -1.15
N LEU A 49 -15.16 -10.27 -0.19
CA LEU A 49 -15.38 -11.03 1.02
C LEU A 49 -16.52 -10.40 1.83
N THR A 50 -17.39 -11.22 2.41
CA THR A 50 -18.35 -10.71 3.40
C THR A 50 -17.61 -10.10 4.57
N LYS A 51 -18.25 -9.22 5.33
CA LYS A 51 -17.65 -8.62 6.55
C LYS A 51 -17.22 -9.69 7.56
N GLU A 52 -18.00 -10.76 7.67
CA GLU A 52 -17.74 -11.88 8.57
C GLU A 52 -16.49 -12.66 8.15
N LEU A 53 -16.41 -13.06 6.87
CA LEU A 53 -15.21 -13.72 6.33
C LEU A 53 -13.97 -12.84 6.43
N SER A 54 -14.10 -11.54 6.18
CA SER A 54 -13.00 -10.58 6.35
C SER A 54 -12.51 -10.51 7.79
N ALA A 55 -13.43 -10.53 8.76
CA ALA A 55 -13.09 -10.56 10.19
C ALA A 55 -12.40 -11.87 10.60
N MET A 56 -12.88 -13.02 10.09
CA MET A 56 -12.27 -14.32 10.35
C MET A 56 -10.84 -14.41 9.78
N VAL A 57 -10.64 -13.93 8.57
CA VAL A 57 -9.30 -13.87 7.97
C VAL A 57 -8.39 -12.91 8.74
N ALA A 58 -8.90 -11.73 9.13
CA ALA A 58 -8.12 -10.78 9.93
C ALA A 58 -7.68 -11.40 11.26
N LYS A 59 -8.52 -12.23 11.89
CA LYS A 59 -8.17 -12.95 13.12
C LYS A 59 -7.02 -13.94 12.93
N ILE A 60 -6.95 -14.64 11.77
CA ILE A 60 -5.80 -15.51 11.46
C ILE A 60 -4.51 -14.70 11.45
N PHE A 61 -4.53 -13.52 10.81
CA PHE A 61 -3.33 -12.68 10.66
C PHE A 61 -3.01 -11.80 11.88
N GLN A 62 -3.89 -11.69 12.88
CA GLN A 62 -3.57 -11.04 14.15
C GLN A 62 -2.45 -11.77 14.92
N GLU A 63 -2.40 -13.09 14.82
CA GLU A 63 -1.38 -13.93 15.45
C GLU A 63 -0.10 -14.01 14.60
N GLU A 64 -0.18 -13.63 13.31
CA GLU A 64 0.86 -13.80 12.30
C GLU A 64 1.49 -12.45 11.91
N THR A 65 2.09 -11.79 12.89
CA THR A 65 2.56 -10.39 12.76
C THR A 65 3.66 -10.16 11.72
N GLU A 66 4.32 -11.22 11.26
CA GLU A 66 5.32 -11.18 10.18
C GLU A 66 4.72 -11.15 8.77
N PHE A 67 3.39 -11.33 8.65
CA PHE A 67 2.70 -11.33 7.38
C PHE A 67 1.77 -10.14 7.22
N LEU A 68 1.84 -9.54 6.03
CA LEU A 68 0.80 -8.71 5.45
C LEU A 68 0.01 -9.59 4.46
N TYR A 69 -1.24 -9.26 4.19
CA TYR A 69 -2.03 -10.02 3.22
C TYR A 69 -2.93 -9.16 2.37
N ARG A 70 -3.14 -9.61 1.13
CA ARG A 70 -4.14 -9.08 0.20
C ARG A 70 -4.90 -10.22 -0.44
N ILE A 71 -6.21 -10.05 -0.56
CA ILE A 71 -7.11 -11.04 -1.17
C ILE A 71 -7.77 -10.40 -2.37
N PHE A 72 -7.74 -11.11 -3.50
CA PHE A 72 -8.33 -10.66 -4.75
C PHE A 72 -9.15 -11.80 -5.38
N SER A 73 -10.21 -11.46 -6.10
CA SER A 73 -10.87 -12.43 -6.98
C SER A 73 -9.95 -12.75 -8.16
N PHE A 74 -10.11 -13.95 -8.71
CA PHE A 74 -9.36 -14.37 -9.90
C PHE A 74 -9.57 -13.41 -11.07
N GLU A 75 -10.82 -13.03 -11.36
CA GLU A 75 -11.13 -12.12 -12.46
C GLU A 75 -10.48 -10.75 -12.30
N TYR A 76 -10.53 -10.18 -11.09
CA TYR A 76 -9.87 -8.91 -10.83
C TYR A 76 -8.36 -9.00 -11.03
N ALA A 77 -7.72 -10.01 -10.46
CA ALA A 77 -6.27 -10.19 -10.58
C ALA A 77 -5.86 -10.45 -12.04
N HIS A 78 -6.61 -11.28 -12.76
CA HIS A 78 -6.38 -11.58 -14.18
C HIS A 78 -6.56 -10.33 -15.06
N HIS A 79 -7.60 -9.53 -14.81
CA HIS A 79 -7.77 -8.25 -15.50
C HIS A 79 -6.57 -7.30 -15.21
N GLN A 80 -6.12 -7.19 -13.97
CA GLN A 80 -4.97 -6.37 -13.62
C GLN A 80 -3.67 -6.85 -14.27
N LEU A 81 -3.49 -8.16 -14.46
CA LEU A 81 -2.35 -8.72 -15.20
C LEU A 81 -2.42 -8.36 -16.70
N LYS A 82 -3.61 -8.43 -17.31
CA LYS A 82 -3.81 -8.00 -18.72
C LYS A 82 -3.52 -6.51 -18.92
N GLU A 83 -3.81 -5.68 -17.92
CA GLU A 83 -3.48 -4.26 -17.91
C GLU A 83 -2.01 -3.98 -17.51
N GLU A 84 -1.19 -5.03 -17.40
CA GLU A 84 0.22 -4.96 -17.03
C GLU A 84 0.47 -4.20 -15.71
N ASN A 85 -0.46 -4.31 -14.75
CA ASN A 85 -0.30 -3.70 -13.43
C ASN A 85 0.90 -4.30 -12.72
N LEU A 86 1.91 -3.47 -12.41
CA LEU A 86 3.20 -3.92 -11.86
C LEU A 86 3.07 -4.69 -10.54
N PHE A 87 2.13 -4.33 -9.69
CA PHE A 87 1.90 -5.05 -8.44
C PHE A 87 1.55 -6.52 -8.71
N PHE A 88 0.63 -6.76 -9.67
CA PHE A 88 0.23 -8.13 -10.01
C PHE A 88 1.29 -8.84 -10.83
N VAL A 89 1.86 -8.20 -11.84
CA VAL A 89 2.93 -8.79 -12.68
C VAL A 89 4.11 -9.24 -11.81
N HIS A 90 4.57 -8.36 -10.91
CA HIS A 90 5.68 -8.68 -10.02
C HIS A 90 5.29 -9.57 -8.85
N GLY A 91 4.12 -9.32 -8.25
CA GLY A 91 3.67 -10.01 -7.03
C GLY A 91 3.21 -11.45 -7.27
N SER A 92 2.69 -11.76 -8.47
CA SER A 92 2.21 -13.11 -8.84
C SER A 92 3.11 -13.85 -9.83
N SER A 93 4.40 -13.51 -9.87
CA SER A 93 5.39 -14.26 -10.66
C SER A 93 5.50 -15.71 -10.17
N TRP A 94 5.86 -16.62 -11.08
CA TRP A 94 6.00 -18.06 -10.79
C TRP A 94 6.89 -18.35 -9.59
N GLU A 95 8.00 -17.64 -9.48
CA GLU A 95 9.00 -17.81 -8.41
C GLU A 95 8.46 -17.52 -7.01
N LYS A 96 7.36 -16.75 -6.92
CA LYS A 96 6.71 -16.35 -5.66
C LYS A 96 5.52 -17.23 -5.31
N GLN A 97 5.12 -18.14 -6.20
CA GLN A 97 3.99 -19.03 -5.95
C GLN A 97 4.34 -20.06 -4.87
N ILE A 98 3.56 -20.08 -3.79
CA ILE A 98 3.71 -21.03 -2.69
C ILE A 98 2.55 -22.01 -2.57
N PHE A 99 1.43 -21.74 -3.25
CA PHE A 99 0.28 -22.62 -3.31
C PHE A 99 -0.47 -22.48 -4.64
N TYR A 100 -0.94 -23.60 -5.16
CA TYR A 100 -1.83 -23.71 -6.32
C TYR A 100 -2.85 -24.82 -6.11
N ASN A 101 -4.12 -24.57 -6.45
CA ASN A 101 -5.16 -25.56 -6.40
C ASN A 101 -5.20 -26.36 -7.72
N LEU A 102 -4.76 -27.60 -7.67
CA LEU A 102 -4.68 -28.52 -8.84
C LEU A 102 -6.05 -28.82 -9.49
N ASN A 103 -7.15 -28.64 -8.76
CA ASN A 103 -8.50 -28.88 -9.27
C ASN A 103 -9.06 -27.71 -10.10
N SER A 104 -8.29 -26.62 -10.26
CA SER A 104 -8.68 -25.48 -11.10
C SER A 104 -8.12 -25.67 -12.51
N GLU A 105 -8.89 -25.22 -13.54
CA GLU A 105 -8.38 -25.20 -14.91
C GLU A 105 -7.05 -24.47 -14.99
N LEU A 106 -6.13 -25.01 -15.82
CA LEU A 106 -4.84 -24.37 -16.11
C LEU A 106 -5.10 -23.08 -16.88
N ASP A 107 -5.02 -21.97 -16.17
CA ASP A 107 -5.03 -20.65 -16.78
C ASP A 107 -3.59 -20.13 -16.93
N SER A 108 -3.36 -19.39 -18.01
CA SER A 108 -2.08 -18.74 -18.32
C SER A 108 -1.75 -17.55 -17.40
N PHE A 109 -2.00 -17.68 -16.08
CA PHE A 109 -1.85 -16.61 -15.12
C PHE A 109 -0.39 -16.14 -14.98
N HIS A 110 0.58 -16.97 -15.35
CA HIS A 110 2.02 -16.68 -15.25
C HIS A 110 2.66 -16.15 -16.54
N GLU A 111 1.89 -16.00 -17.62
CA GLU A 111 2.41 -15.56 -18.92
C GLU A 111 2.48 -14.03 -19.07
N TYR A 112 2.02 -13.30 -18.05
CA TYR A 112 1.99 -11.84 -18.08
C TYR A 112 3.30 -11.25 -17.55
N TYR A 113 3.84 -10.30 -18.30
CA TYR A 113 5.01 -9.50 -17.94
C TYR A 113 4.82 -8.06 -18.40
N ALA A 114 5.46 -7.13 -17.74
CA ALA A 114 5.41 -5.73 -18.14
C ALA A 114 6.19 -5.51 -19.44
N THR A 115 5.55 -4.88 -20.42
CA THR A 115 6.20 -4.51 -21.69
C THR A 115 7.11 -3.30 -21.51
N GLY A 116 8.08 -3.13 -22.43
CA GLY A 116 8.95 -1.94 -22.44
C GLY A 116 8.12 -0.66 -22.50
N LYS A 117 7.05 -0.63 -23.31
CA LYS A 117 6.14 0.52 -23.42
C LYS A 117 5.47 0.88 -22.08
N THR A 118 5.03 -0.12 -21.32
CA THR A 118 4.43 0.10 -19.98
C THR A 118 5.47 0.64 -19.00
N LEU A 119 6.68 0.10 -19.03
CA LEU A 119 7.77 0.58 -18.18
C LEU A 119 8.15 2.04 -18.51
N ASP A 120 8.24 2.41 -19.80
CA ASP A 120 8.52 3.78 -20.25
C ASP A 120 7.41 4.76 -19.80
N GLN A 121 6.14 4.34 -19.87
CA GLN A 121 5.02 5.13 -19.40
C GLN A 121 5.10 5.37 -17.88
N ILE A 122 5.38 4.33 -17.10
CA ILE A 122 5.54 4.42 -15.65
C ILE A 122 6.73 5.31 -15.30
N GLN A 123 7.85 5.17 -15.99
CA GLN A 123 9.02 6.04 -15.83
C GLN A 123 8.66 7.51 -16.10
N SER A 124 7.94 7.79 -17.18
CA SER A 124 7.49 9.16 -17.51
C SER A 124 6.57 9.75 -16.43
N ILE A 125 5.63 8.95 -15.90
CA ILE A 125 4.76 9.37 -14.79
C ILE A 125 5.61 9.65 -13.54
N TYR A 126 6.56 8.77 -13.23
CA TYR A 126 7.48 8.92 -12.11
C TYR A 126 8.21 10.26 -12.14
N GLU A 127 8.84 10.58 -13.26
CA GLU A 127 9.61 11.82 -13.39
C GLU A 127 8.74 13.07 -13.23
N LYS A 128 7.53 13.07 -13.80
CA LYS A 128 6.57 14.17 -13.64
C LYS A 128 6.15 14.37 -12.19
N GLU A 129 5.75 13.29 -11.52
CA GLU A 129 5.31 13.37 -10.13
C GLU A 129 6.47 13.72 -9.19
N ARG A 130 7.66 13.20 -9.43
CA ARG A 130 8.87 13.54 -8.66
C ARG A 130 9.20 15.04 -8.73
N CYS A 131 9.15 15.64 -9.92
CA CYS A 131 9.39 17.08 -10.08
C CYS A 131 8.34 17.91 -9.34
N LYS A 132 7.07 17.53 -9.45
CA LYS A 132 5.96 18.20 -8.76
C LYS A 132 6.11 18.09 -7.23
N ILE A 133 6.43 16.89 -6.73
CA ILE A 133 6.64 16.64 -5.30
C ILE A 133 7.84 17.46 -4.78
N ALA A 134 8.96 17.51 -5.53
CA ALA A 134 10.13 18.30 -5.16
C ALA A 134 9.80 19.80 -5.00
N ALA A 135 8.94 20.36 -5.85
CA ALA A 135 8.52 21.76 -5.74
C ALA A 135 7.79 22.06 -4.41
N PHE A 136 7.01 21.10 -3.86
CA PHE A 136 6.40 21.28 -2.55
C PHE A 136 7.45 21.27 -1.43
N MET A 137 8.48 20.44 -1.51
CA MET A 137 9.58 20.46 -0.53
C MET A 137 10.38 21.77 -0.59
N ASP A 138 10.59 22.33 -1.77
CA ASP A 138 11.21 23.65 -1.90
C ASP A 138 10.32 24.75 -1.29
N GLY A 139 9.01 24.63 -1.44
CA GLY A 139 8.04 25.48 -0.74
C GLY A 139 8.15 25.37 0.78
N VAL A 140 8.31 24.16 1.34
CA VAL A 140 8.54 23.96 2.78
C VAL A 140 9.75 24.77 3.24
N LYS A 141 10.90 24.59 2.57
CA LYS A 141 12.16 25.30 2.91
C LYS A 141 11.96 26.82 2.87
N PHE A 142 11.38 27.31 1.77
CA PHE A 142 11.11 28.74 1.59
C PHE A 142 10.27 29.33 2.73
N PHE A 143 9.16 28.66 3.11
CA PHE A 143 8.27 29.19 4.15
C PHE A 143 8.87 29.04 5.55
N VAL A 144 9.68 28.02 5.83
CA VAL A 144 10.45 27.92 7.07
C VAL A 144 11.44 29.06 7.18
N GLU A 145 12.21 29.39 6.14
CA GLU A 145 13.15 30.54 6.12
C GLU A 145 12.44 31.88 6.35
N LYS A 146 11.17 31.99 5.94
CA LYS A 146 10.34 33.18 6.18
C LYS A 146 9.61 33.16 7.52
N SER A 147 9.86 32.15 8.37
CA SER A 147 9.14 31.93 9.63
C SER A 147 7.59 31.87 9.46
N ASN A 148 7.15 31.45 8.29
CA ASN A 148 5.72 31.22 8.00
C ASN A 148 5.40 29.73 8.18
N LEU A 149 5.35 29.28 9.42
CA LEU A 149 5.18 27.86 9.77
C LEU A 149 3.84 27.27 9.30
N PRO A 150 2.70 27.98 9.32
CA PRO A 150 1.44 27.45 8.78
C PRO A 150 1.55 27.08 7.30
N GLN A 151 2.15 27.93 6.48
CA GLN A 151 2.35 27.64 5.05
C GLN A 151 3.37 26.53 4.83
N ALA A 152 4.43 26.47 5.65
CA ALA A 152 5.40 25.38 5.62
C ALA A 152 4.73 24.04 5.92
N ALA A 153 3.87 23.95 6.93
CA ALA A 153 3.14 22.74 7.28
C ALA A 153 2.16 22.31 6.16
N PHE A 154 1.46 23.25 5.53
CA PHE A 154 0.62 22.97 4.37
C PHE A 154 1.44 22.40 3.20
N MET A 155 2.61 22.97 2.89
CA MET A 155 3.49 22.46 1.84
C MET A 155 4.02 21.08 2.18
N LEU A 156 4.37 20.83 3.45
CA LEU A 156 4.83 19.52 3.94
C LEU A 156 3.70 18.48 3.83
N HIS A 157 2.47 18.85 4.22
CA HIS A 157 1.32 17.99 4.02
C HIS A 157 1.18 17.58 2.55
N GLN A 158 1.20 18.54 1.61
CA GLN A 158 1.08 18.27 0.18
C GLN A 158 2.22 17.39 -0.35
N TYR A 159 3.44 17.60 0.14
CA TYR A 159 4.61 16.76 -0.16
C TYR A 159 4.37 15.30 0.22
N ILE A 160 3.94 15.04 1.46
CA ILE A 160 3.70 13.67 1.98
C ILE A 160 2.47 13.04 1.30
N GLU A 161 1.37 13.79 1.16
CA GLU A 161 0.16 13.34 0.47
C GLU A 161 0.49 12.83 -0.94
N LEU A 162 1.24 13.61 -1.72
CA LEU A 162 1.58 13.26 -3.09
C LEU A 162 2.49 12.03 -3.17
N TRP A 163 3.44 11.86 -2.25
CA TRP A 163 4.23 10.64 -2.17
C TRP A 163 3.37 9.42 -1.90
N PHE A 164 2.44 9.49 -0.96
CA PHE A 164 1.53 8.39 -0.67
C PHE A 164 0.59 8.08 -1.83
N ARG A 165 0.01 9.10 -2.46
CA ARG A 165 -0.85 8.91 -3.64
C ARG A 165 -0.08 8.29 -4.80
N TYR A 166 1.15 8.73 -5.00
CA TYR A 166 2.03 8.17 -6.01
C TYR A 166 2.40 6.70 -5.71
N ALA A 167 2.74 6.38 -4.46
CA ALA A 167 2.97 5.00 -4.05
C ALA A 167 1.74 4.12 -4.30
N ALA A 168 0.53 4.62 -3.99
CA ALA A 168 -0.72 3.92 -4.28
C ALA A 168 -0.92 3.70 -5.79
N LEU A 169 -0.58 4.69 -6.62
CA LEU A 169 -0.65 4.58 -8.08
C LEU A 169 0.29 3.49 -8.62
N ILE A 170 1.53 3.44 -8.16
CA ILE A 170 2.49 2.40 -8.57
C ILE A 170 2.02 1.01 -8.12
N LEU A 171 1.60 0.89 -6.86
CA LEU A 171 1.23 -0.40 -6.26
C LEU A 171 -0.06 -0.97 -6.86
N MET A 172 -1.04 -0.13 -7.16
CA MET A 172 -2.37 -0.61 -7.58
C MET A 172 -2.84 -0.11 -8.96
N GLY A 173 -2.00 0.62 -9.68
CA GLY A 173 -2.34 1.17 -10.99
C GLY A 173 -3.39 2.30 -10.94
N LYS A 174 -3.78 2.74 -9.74
CA LYS A 174 -4.74 3.86 -9.57
C LYS A 174 -4.42 4.69 -8.35
N GLU A 175 -4.65 5.97 -8.47
CA GLU A 175 -4.48 6.93 -7.39
C GLU A 175 -5.55 6.75 -6.30
N ARG A 176 -5.15 6.84 -5.05
CA ARG A 176 -6.09 6.91 -3.92
C ARG A 176 -6.51 8.38 -3.72
N LYS A 177 -7.80 8.66 -3.92
CA LYS A 177 -8.36 10.01 -3.74
C LYS A 177 -8.67 10.24 -2.25
N SER A 178 -7.68 10.71 -1.51
CA SER A 178 -7.83 11.20 -0.14
C SER A 178 -6.82 12.32 0.08
N HIS A 179 -7.17 13.27 0.94
CA HIS A 179 -6.27 14.32 1.43
C HIS A 179 -5.78 14.02 2.86
N SER A 180 -6.32 13.01 3.51
CA SER A 180 -5.84 12.58 4.83
C SER A 180 -4.60 11.69 4.70
N ILE A 181 -3.47 12.16 5.24
CA ILE A 181 -2.23 11.39 5.34
C ILE A 181 -2.48 10.11 6.14
N LYS A 182 -3.28 10.19 7.21
CA LYS A 182 -3.67 9.04 8.02
C LYS A 182 -4.38 7.95 7.20
N GLU A 183 -5.35 8.34 6.36
CA GLU A 183 -6.05 7.38 5.50
C GLU A 183 -5.12 6.76 4.44
N LEU A 184 -4.27 7.58 3.82
CA LEU A 184 -3.30 7.13 2.83
C LEU A 184 -2.28 6.17 3.43
N GLN A 185 -1.74 6.50 4.61
CA GLN A 185 -0.84 5.64 5.37
C GLN A 185 -1.51 4.30 5.72
N THR A 186 -2.75 4.35 6.23
CA THR A 186 -3.52 3.14 6.55
C THR A 186 -3.73 2.25 5.33
N TYR A 187 -4.00 2.86 4.17
CA TYR A 187 -4.13 2.13 2.91
C TYR A 187 -2.82 1.46 2.50
N LEU A 188 -1.70 2.18 2.57
CA LEU A 188 -0.38 1.67 2.17
C LEU A 188 0.20 0.65 3.14
N LYS A 189 -0.21 0.67 4.42
CA LYS A 189 0.19 -0.31 5.44
C LYS A 189 -0.06 -1.76 5.01
N ILE A 190 -1.06 -1.98 4.16
CA ILE A 190 -1.44 -3.31 3.66
C ILE A 190 -0.43 -3.84 2.62
N PHE A 191 0.36 -2.95 2.00
CA PHE A 191 1.34 -3.29 0.96
C PHE A 191 2.77 -3.22 1.48
N SER A 192 3.05 -2.27 2.35
CA SER A 192 4.37 -2.05 2.95
C SER A 192 4.21 -1.62 4.40
N ALA A 193 4.87 -2.35 5.30
CA ALA A 193 4.88 -2.02 6.72
C ALA A 193 5.60 -0.68 6.96
N GLU A 194 6.59 -0.35 6.16
CA GLU A 194 7.39 0.86 6.29
C GLU A 194 6.57 2.10 5.92
N LEU A 195 5.91 2.08 4.75
CA LEU A 195 5.00 3.16 4.35
C LEU A 195 3.81 3.29 5.31
N GLY A 196 3.35 2.16 5.87
CA GLY A 196 2.25 2.14 6.83
C GLY A 196 2.60 2.62 8.24
N ASN A 197 3.88 2.84 8.54
CA ASN A 197 4.37 3.28 9.82
C ASN A 197 5.28 4.52 9.71
N LEU A 198 5.09 5.36 8.68
CA LEU A 198 5.80 6.63 8.56
C LEU A 198 5.56 7.49 9.82
N PHE A 199 4.31 7.51 10.28
CA PHE A 199 3.92 8.01 11.59
C PHE A 199 3.41 6.84 12.42
N ASN A 200 4.10 6.49 13.50
CA ASN A 200 3.64 5.44 14.40
C ASN A 200 2.53 5.98 15.32
N THR A 201 1.29 5.60 15.04
CA THR A 201 0.11 6.06 15.79
C THR A 201 0.00 5.50 17.22
N GLU A 202 0.89 4.59 17.62
CA GLU A 202 1.02 4.11 18.99
C GLU A 202 1.89 5.04 19.85
N ILE A 203 2.65 5.95 19.20
CA ILE A 203 3.48 6.98 19.85
C ILE A 203 2.67 8.29 19.82
N GLU A 204 2.33 8.83 20.99
CA GLU A 204 1.44 10.00 21.07
C GLU A 204 2.03 11.25 20.39
N GLU A 205 3.37 11.44 20.41
CA GLU A 205 4.05 12.53 19.73
C GLU A 205 3.88 12.41 18.19
N GLU A 206 4.10 11.23 17.63
CA GLU A 206 3.97 11.00 16.17
C GLU A 206 2.51 11.07 15.72
N LYS A 207 1.59 10.57 16.54
CA LYS A 207 0.15 10.71 16.33
C LYS A 207 -0.31 12.17 16.34
N HIS A 208 0.27 12.97 17.24
CA HIS A 208 0.01 14.41 17.30
C HIS A 208 0.55 15.12 16.05
N LEU A 209 1.78 14.82 15.60
CA LEU A 209 2.35 15.35 14.36
C LEU A 209 1.50 15.00 13.13
N LEU A 210 1.05 13.75 13.04
CA LEU A 210 0.16 13.31 11.95
C LEU A 210 -1.14 14.13 11.93
N LYS A 211 -1.73 14.38 13.12
CA LYS A 211 -2.93 15.21 13.24
C LYS A 211 -2.66 16.65 12.83
N LEU A 212 -1.56 17.25 13.27
CA LEU A 212 -1.18 18.62 12.88
C LEU A 212 -1.03 18.75 11.36
N LEU A 213 -0.43 17.74 10.71
CA LEU A 213 -0.30 17.73 9.25
C LEU A 213 -1.66 17.61 8.55
N ASP A 214 -2.55 16.72 8.99
CA ASP A 214 -3.89 16.62 8.42
C ASP A 214 -4.72 17.91 8.65
N ASP A 215 -4.58 18.53 9.83
CA ASP A 215 -5.23 19.81 10.16
C ASP A 215 -4.67 20.96 9.31
N ALA A 216 -3.36 20.98 8.99
CA ALA A 216 -2.74 22.02 8.17
C ALA A 216 -3.38 22.14 6.78
N TYR A 217 -3.83 21.04 6.19
CA TYR A 217 -4.52 21.05 4.91
C TYR A 217 -5.85 21.80 4.96
N ILE A 218 -6.60 21.64 6.04
CA ILE A 218 -7.95 22.25 6.20
C ILE A 218 -7.81 23.70 6.65
N THR A 219 -7.04 23.93 7.72
CA THR A 219 -6.99 25.21 8.42
C THR A 219 -6.28 26.28 7.61
N THR A 220 -5.19 25.95 6.91
CA THR A 220 -4.46 26.93 6.07
C THR A 220 -5.29 27.41 4.87
N ARG A 221 -6.26 26.63 4.43
CA ARG A 221 -7.15 26.98 3.29
C ARG A 221 -8.40 27.73 3.71
N TYR A 222 -8.94 27.42 4.88
CA TYR A 222 -10.30 27.82 5.27
C TYR A 222 -10.38 28.60 6.57
N GLU A 223 -9.31 28.63 7.38
CA GLU A 223 -9.28 29.25 8.70
C GLU A 223 -8.07 30.18 8.86
N ASN A 224 -8.31 31.36 9.46
CA ASN A 224 -7.24 32.35 9.69
C ASN A 224 -6.49 32.12 11.02
N ASN A 225 -6.81 31.08 11.78
CA ASN A 225 -6.37 30.90 13.17
C ASN A 225 -5.44 29.69 13.39
N TYR A 226 -4.78 29.19 12.35
CA TYR A 226 -3.86 28.08 12.48
C TYR A 226 -2.50 28.57 13.00
N HIS A 227 -2.13 28.13 14.20
CA HIS A 227 -0.87 28.48 14.85
C HIS A 227 -0.02 27.23 15.05
N ILE A 228 1.21 27.28 14.58
CA ILE A 228 2.26 26.28 14.84
C ILE A 228 3.44 27.00 15.48
N ASN A 229 4.05 26.40 16.50
CA ASN A 229 5.26 26.90 17.14
C ASN A 229 6.50 26.19 16.56
N ASN A 230 7.69 26.79 16.81
CA ASN A 230 8.98 26.25 16.34
C ASN A 230 9.34 24.86 16.90
N GLU A 231 8.64 24.39 17.93
CA GLU A 231 8.86 23.08 18.57
C GLU A 231 7.99 21.97 17.95
N GLN A 232 7.07 22.30 17.07
CA GLN A 232 6.17 21.42 16.35
C GLN A 232 6.57 21.31 14.88
#